data_487a06a3d886eb7df0e3f94b9040034a
#
_entry.id   487a06a3d886eb7df0e3f94b9040034a
#
_cell.length_a   1.000
_cell.length_b   1.000
_cell.length_c   1.000
_cell.angle_alpha   90.00
_cell.angle_beta   90.00
_cell.angle_gamma   90.00
#
_symmetry.space_group_name_H-M   'P 1'
#
loop_
_entity.id
_entity.type
_entity.pdbx_description
1 polymer ?
#
loop_
_entity_poly.entity_id
_entity_poly.type
_entity_poly.pdbx_seq_one_letter_code
_entity_poly.pdbx_strand_id
1 'polypeptide(L)'
;LDDLGLIEWSENGKPRKMVFANEHKGKKVQDVWNFKDKGLSYVDYPTQKNHDLLKRIILNSSNKDSLIMDCFAGSGSTLLVANQLKRNWIGIDNSNQSFDVIKQTFKKDNVKCNFYEYVSID
;
A
#
# COMPACT_ATOMS: atom_id res chain seq x y z
N LEU A 1 -9.38 -29.50 27.00
CA LEU A 1 -8.36 -28.62 26.39
C LEU A 1 -7.06 -28.66 27.19
N ASP A 2 -7.13 -28.84 28.51
CA ASP A 2 -5.95 -28.96 29.36
C ASP A 2 -5.21 -30.32 29.10
N ASP A 3 -5.96 -31.38 28.90
CA ASP A 3 -5.42 -32.71 28.54
C ASP A 3 -4.67 -32.71 27.18
N LEU A 4 -4.87 -31.71 26.38
CA LEU A 4 -4.18 -31.52 25.10
C LEU A 4 -2.97 -30.57 25.20
N GLY A 5 -2.65 -30.06 26.40
CA GLY A 5 -1.56 -29.10 26.62
C GLY A 5 -1.78 -27.76 25.93
N LEU A 6 -3.02 -27.36 25.70
CA LEU A 6 -3.39 -26.13 25.02
C LEU A 6 -3.74 -25.00 25.99
N ILE A 7 -3.58 -25.20 27.29
CA ILE A 7 -3.82 -24.18 28.31
C ILE A 7 -2.53 -23.91 29.07
N GLU A 8 -2.12 -22.64 29.06
CA GLU A 8 -1.07 -22.13 29.93
C GLU A 8 -1.72 -21.38 31.10
N TRP A 9 -1.29 -21.67 32.31
CA TRP A 9 -1.77 -20.95 33.50
C TRP A 9 -0.83 -19.79 33.83
N SER A 10 -1.38 -18.58 33.92
CA SER A 10 -0.62 -17.41 34.36
C SER A 10 -0.29 -17.51 35.86
N GLU A 11 0.70 -16.75 36.33
CA GLU A 11 1.07 -16.67 37.77
C GLU A 11 -0.12 -16.33 38.67
N ASN A 12 -1.13 -15.62 38.15
CA ASN A 12 -2.35 -15.24 38.88
C ASN A 12 -3.48 -16.29 38.72
N GLY A 13 -3.18 -17.52 38.29
CA GLY A 13 -4.14 -18.60 38.14
C GLY A 13 -5.17 -18.42 37.03
N LYS A 14 -4.96 -17.50 36.07
CA LYS A 14 -5.89 -17.32 34.94
C LYS A 14 -5.45 -18.20 33.77
N PRO A 15 -6.37 -19.00 33.19
CA PRO A 15 -6.06 -19.81 32.04
C PRO A 15 -5.89 -18.97 30.78
N ARG A 16 -4.89 -19.29 29.98
CA ARG A 16 -4.64 -18.72 28.66
C ARG A 16 -4.62 -19.82 27.63
N LYS A 17 -5.39 -19.69 26.57
CA LYS A 17 -5.33 -20.61 25.44
C LYS A 17 -4.02 -20.40 24.68
N MET A 18 -3.22 -21.45 24.56
CA MET A 18 -2.05 -21.45 23.68
C MET A 18 -2.52 -21.54 22.23
N VAL A 19 -1.94 -20.72 21.38
CA VAL A 19 -2.13 -20.76 19.93
C VAL A 19 -0.74 -20.83 19.30
N PHE A 20 -0.45 -21.90 18.61
CA PHE A 20 0.84 -22.07 17.95
C PHE A 20 0.99 -21.11 16.79
N ALA A 21 2.21 -20.62 16.56
CA ALA A 21 2.49 -19.60 15.55
C ALA A 21 2.11 -20.03 14.11
N ASN A 22 2.20 -21.33 13.81
CA ASN A 22 1.80 -21.92 12.54
C ASN A 22 0.27 -21.98 12.32
N GLU A 23 -0.51 -21.93 13.41
CA GLU A 23 -1.98 -21.95 13.38
C GLU A 23 -2.58 -20.54 13.46
N HIS A 24 -1.75 -19.54 13.79
CA HIS A 24 -2.21 -18.18 13.98
C HIS A 24 -2.37 -17.47 12.63
N LYS A 25 -3.61 -17.10 12.30
CA LYS A 25 -3.97 -16.39 11.05
C LYS A 25 -3.47 -14.93 10.99
N GLY A 26 -2.54 -14.52 11.87
CA GLY A 26 -2.06 -13.16 11.99
C GLY A 26 -2.98 -12.26 12.85
N LYS A 27 -2.59 -11.02 13.04
CA LYS A 27 -3.43 -10.01 13.71
C LYS A 27 -4.44 -9.44 12.73
N LYS A 28 -5.69 -9.27 13.19
CA LYS A 28 -6.69 -8.51 12.43
C LYS A 28 -6.17 -7.09 12.17
N VAL A 29 -6.47 -6.57 11.00
CA VAL A 29 -6.15 -5.17 10.66
C VAL A 29 -6.91 -4.27 11.62
N GLN A 30 -6.18 -3.36 12.28
CA GLN A 30 -6.74 -2.36 13.18
C GLN A 30 -7.21 -1.15 12.37
N ASP A 31 -8.11 -0.35 12.91
CA ASP A 31 -8.60 0.91 12.34
C ASP A 31 -7.58 2.07 12.53
N VAL A 32 -6.72 1.97 13.55
CA VAL A 32 -5.63 2.92 13.77
C VAL A 32 -4.32 2.37 13.22
N TRP A 33 -3.70 3.11 12.30
CA TRP A 33 -2.47 2.71 11.62
C TRP A 33 -1.33 3.68 11.91
N ASN A 34 -0.28 3.20 12.57
CA ASN A 34 0.91 3.98 12.86
C ASN A 34 1.96 3.78 11.75
N PHE A 35 1.88 4.60 10.72
CA PHE A 35 2.95 4.71 9.72
C PHE A 35 3.80 5.93 10.04
N LYS A 36 5.05 5.72 10.39
CA LYS A 36 6.01 6.82 10.51
C LYS A 36 6.35 7.31 9.10
N ASP A 37 6.26 8.60 8.87
CA ASP A 37 6.85 9.22 7.68
C ASP A 37 8.37 8.99 7.76
N LYS A 38 8.82 8.05 7.02
CA LYS A 38 10.25 7.75 6.90
C LYS A 38 10.86 8.69 5.89
N GLY A 39 10.78 9.96 5.98
CA GLY A 39 11.52 10.96 5.22
C GLY A 39 12.34 10.54 3.97
N LEU A 40 12.02 9.39 3.42
CA LEU A 40 12.67 8.79 2.26
C LEU A 40 11.95 9.30 1.01
N SER A 41 12.30 10.51 0.66
CA SER A 41 12.03 11.06 -0.66
C SER A 41 12.83 10.27 -1.70
N TYR A 42 12.19 9.33 -2.36
CA TYR A 42 12.71 8.72 -3.58
C TYR A 42 12.74 9.74 -4.73
N VAL A 43 11.92 10.77 -4.60
CA VAL A 43 11.80 11.88 -5.52
C VAL A 43 11.48 13.12 -4.67
N ASP A 44 12.03 14.25 -5.02
CA ASP A 44 11.82 15.54 -4.36
C ASP A 44 10.41 16.10 -4.68
N TYR A 45 9.38 15.41 -4.16
CA TYR A 45 7.99 15.80 -4.32
C TYR A 45 7.35 16.02 -2.94
N PRO A 46 6.90 17.25 -2.62
CA PRO A 46 6.55 17.68 -1.25
C PRO A 46 5.44 16.85 -0.58
N THR A 47 4.58 16.17 -1.34
CA THR A 47 3.42 15.44 -0.84
C THR A 47 3.47 13.94 -1.11
N GLN A 48 4.68 13.38 -1.26
CA GLN A 48 4.82 11.95 -1.50
C GLN A 48 4.27 11.13 -0.32
N LYS A 49 3.37 10.19 -0.61
CA LYS A 49 2.75 9.32 0.40
C LYS A 49 3.65 8.15 0.76
N ASN A 50 3.56 7.69 2.00
CA ASN A 50 4.28 6.52 2.47
C ASN A 50 3.84 5.26 1.70
N HIS A 51 4.78 4.58 1.07
CA HIS A 51 4.51 3.38 0.24
C HIS A 51 3.94 2.22 1.06
N ASP A 52 4.36 2.04 2.32
CA ASP A 52 3.83 0.98 3.18
C ASP A 52 2.34 1.21 3.52
N LEU A 53 1.96 2.48 3.71
CA LEU A 53 0.57 2.87 3.88
C LEU A 53 -0.26 2.56 2.63
N LEU A 54 0.22 3.00 1.46
CA LEU A 54 -0.45 2.75 0.18
C LEU A 54 -0.58 1.25 -0.11
N LYS A 55 0.48 0.49 0.15
CA LYS A 55 0.47 -0.97 0.01
C LYS A 55 -0.60 -1.61 0.88
N ARG A 56 -0.73 -1.17 2.13
CA ARG A 56 -1.75 -1.67 3.05
C ARG A 56 -3.17 -1.35 2.55
N ILE A 57 -3.40 -0.13 2.08
CA ILE A 57 -4.70 0.29 1.53
C ILE A 57 -5.05 -0.60 0.32
N ILE A 58 -4.16 -0.70 -0.65
CA ILE A 58 -4.40 -1.43 -1.90
C ILE A 58 -4.63 -2.93 -1.64
N LEU A 59 -3.86 -3.54 -0.75
CA LEU A 59 -4.02 -4.97 -0.41
C LEU A 59 -5.36 -5.27 0.29
N ASN A 60 -5.86 -4.34 1.10
CA ASN A 60 -7.12 -4.52 1.82
C ASN A 60 -8.36 -4.22 0.97
N SER A 61 -8.22 -3.43 -0.09
CA SER A 61 -9.35 -2.94 -0.91
C SER A 61 -9.41 -3.52 -2.32
N SER A 62 -8.43 -4.32 -2.73
CA SER A 62 -8.36 -4.84 -4.10
C SER A 62 -7.70 -6.21 -4.19
N ASN A 63 -7.99 -6.93 -5.26
CA ASN A 63 -7.34 -8.19 -5.62
C ASN A 63 -6.28 -7.97 -6.69
N LYS A 64 -5.47 -9.01 -6.95
CA LYS A 64 -4.58 -9.03 -8.11
C LYS A 64 -5.41 -8.77 -9.39
N ASP A 65 -4.82 -8.04 -10.33
CA ASP A 65 -5.41 -7.65 -11.61
C ASP A 65 -6.59 -6.65 -11.51
N SER A 66 -7.01 -6.23 -10.31
CA SER A 66 -7.97 -5.14 -10.15
C SER A 66 -7.44 -3.82 -10.72
N LEU A 67 -8.34 -2.95 -11.14
CA LEU A 67 -8.00 -1.60 -11.60
C LEU A 67 -8.02 -0.61 -10.42
N ILE A 68 -6.91 0.07 -10.21
CA ILE A 68 -6.76 1.15 -9.23
C ILE A 68 -6.77 2.47 -9.99
N MET A 69 -7.56 3.42 -9.53
CA MET A 69 -7.64 4.75 -10.11
C MET A 69 -7.23 5.80 -9.06
N ASP A 70 -6.34 6.70 -9.46
CA ASP A 70 -5.94 7.86 -8.66
C ASP A 70 -6.14 9.12 -9.50
N CYS A 71 -7.17 9.92 -9.15
CA CYS A 71 -7.54 11.14 -9.89
C CYS A 71 -6.67 12.34 -9.51
N PHE A 72 -5.76 12.20 -8.56
CA PHE A 72 -4.82 13.22 -8.09
C PHE A 72 -3.44 12.58 -7.90
N ALA A 73 -2.92 12.00 -8.99
CA ALA A 73 -1.79 11.09 -8.95
C ALA A 73 -0.51 11.69 -8.34
N GLY A 74 -0.31 13.01 -8.43
CA GLY A 74 0.81 13.71 -7.83
C GLY A 74 2.16 13.11 -8.24
N SER A 75 2.89 12.57 -7.27
CA SER A 75 4.16 11.88 -7.53
C SER A 75 4.02 10.48 -8.17
N GLY A 76 2.80 9.97 -8.33
CA GLY A 76 2.53 8.63 -8.84
C GLY A 76 2.78 7.49 -7.86
N SER A 77 2.96 7.78 -6.57
CA SER A 77 3.25 6.76 -5.56
C SER A 77 2.18 5.66 -5.49
N THR A 78 0.89 6.02 -5.60
CA THR A 78 -0.22 5.06 -5.64
C THR A 78 -0.11 4.13 -6.84
N LEU A 79 0.19 4.69 -8.01
CA LEU A 79 0.31 3.94 -9.26
C LEU A 79 1.49 2.98 -9.23
N LEU A 80 2.62 3.44 -8.68
CA LEU A 80 3.81 2.62 -8.53
C LEU A 80 3.56 1.43 -7.60
N VAL A 81 2.95 1.67 -6.44
CA VAL A 81 2.61 0.61 -5.50
C VAL A 81 1.57 -0.35 -6.08
N ALA A 82 0.57 0.15 -6.82
CA ALA A 82 -0.39 -0.70 -7.52
C ALA A 82 0.31 -1.62 -8.54
N ASN A 83 1.24 -1.08 -9.33
CA ASN A 83 2.03 -1.85 -10.28
C ASN A 83 2.87 -2.94 -9.58
N GLN A 84 3.57 -2.61 -8.50
CA GLN A 84 4.37 -3.56 -7.71
C GLN A 84 3.52 -4.71 -7.15
N LEU A 85 2.27 -4.41 -6.81
CA LEU A 85 1.30 -5.39 -6.30
C LEU A 85 0.55 -6.14 -7.41
N LYS A 86 0.91 -5.94 -8.68
CA LYS A 86 0.26 -6.54 -9.86
C LYS A 86 -1.23 -6.16 -9.96
N ARG A 87 -1.53 -4.89 -9.77
CA ARG A 87 -2.80 -4.27 -10.11
C ARG A 87 -2.63 -3.45 -11.39
N ASN A 88 -3.69 -3.37 -12.18
CA ASN A 88 -3.78 -2.38 -13.24
C ASN A 88 -4.02 -1.01 -12.60
N TRP A 89 -3.65 0.07 -13.27
CA TRP A 89 -3.83 1.40 -12.71
C TRP A 89 -4.05 2.47 -13.78
N ILE A 90 -4.75 3.52 -13.38
CA ILE A 90 -4.94 4.76 -14.12
C ILE A 90 -4.63 5.90 -13.16
N GLY A 91 -3.77 6.82 -13.58
CA GLY A 91 -3.48 8.07 -12.89
C GLY A 91 -3.94 9.26 -13.69
N ILE A 92 -4.55 10.23 -13.02
CA ILE A 92 -4.95 11.51 -13.61
C ILE A 92 -4.33 12.62 -12.74
N ASP A 93 -3.78 13.63 -13.38
CA ASP A 93 -3.31 14.86 -12.72
C ASP A 93 -3.35 16.01 -13.70
N ASN A 94 -3.48 17.23 -13.20
CA ASN A 94 -3.50 18.44 -14.02
C ASN A 94 -2.17 19.21 -13.99
N SER A 95 -1.17 18.70 -13.28
CA SER A 95 0.13 19.36 -13.09
C SER A 95 1.19 18.78 -14.03
N ASN A 96 1.82 19.63 -14.83
CA ASN A 96 2.98 19.26 -15.64
C ASN A 96 4.13 18.69 -14.77
N GLN A 97 4.33 19.25 -13.57
CA GLN A 97 5.34 18.77 -12.63
C GLN A 97 5.05 17.33 -12.18
N SER A 98 3.79 17.01 -11.89
CA SER A 98 3.35 15.66 -11.57
C SER A 98 3.70 14.68 -12.70
N PHE A 99 3.41 15.07 -13.92
CA PHE A 99 3.67 14.27 -15.12
C PHE A 99 5.17 13.95 -15.29
N ASP A 100 6.04 14.95 -15.11
CA ASP A 100 7.48 14.78 -15.23
C ASP A 100 8.04 13.88 -14.13
N VAL A 101 7.56 14.04 -12.89
CA VAL A 101 7.95 13.21 -11.74
C VAL A 101 7.53 11.75 -11.95
N ILE A 102 6.31 11.52 -12.41
CA ILE A 102 5.82 10.15 -12.71
C ILE A 102 6.68 9.51 -13.81
N LYS A 103 6.96 10.22 -14.89
CA LYS A 103 7.82 9.72 -15.96
C LYS A 103 9.21 9.31 -15.47
N GLN A 104 9.84 10.15 -14.65
CA GLN A 104 11.17 9.86 -14.09
C GLN A 104 11.14 8.65 -13.16
N THR A 105 10.14 8.58 -12.27
CA THR A 105 9.98 7.48 -11.31
C THR A 105 9.76 6.17 -12.04
N PHE A 106 8.87 6.14 -13.01
CA PHE A 106 8.53 4.93 -13.76
C PHE A 106 9.67 4.46 -14.65
N LYS A 107 10.46 5.38 -15.18
CA LYS A 107 11.69 5.04 -15.92
C LYS A 107 12.71 4.34 -15.03
N LYS A 108 12.89 4.81 -13.79
CA LYS A 108 13.81 4.18 -12.81
C LYS A 108 13.38 2.76 -12.46
N ASP A 109 12.09 2.53 -12.31
CA ASP A 109 11.53 1.24 -11.91
C ASP A 109 11.15 0.34 -13.10
N ASN A 110 11.54 0.70 -14.32
CA ASN A 110 11.23 -0.01 -15.57
C ASN A 110 9.72 -0.28 -15.77
N VAL A 111 8.87 0.62 -15.30
CA VAL A 111 7.42 0.51 -15.47
C VAL A 111 7.04 1.01 -16.85
N LYS A 112 6.46 0.15 -17.67
CA LYS A 112 5.92 0.52 -18.98
C LYS A 112 4.51 1.08 -18.82
N CYS A 113 4.27 2.25 -19.37
CA CYS A 113 2.95 2.89 -19.36
C CYS A 113 2.80 3.84 -20.55
N ASN A 114 1.56 4.17 -20.88
CA ASN A 114 1.22 5.18 -21.86
C ASN A 114 0.83 6.47 -21.14
N PHE A 115 1.18 7.59 -21.72
CA PHE A 115 0.80 8.92 -21.25
C PHE A 115 -0.10 9.56 -22.30
N TYR A 116 -1.17 10.19 -21.83
CA TYR A 116 -2.12 10.89 -22.68
C TYR A 116 -2.33 12.30 -22.13
N GLU A 117 -2.37 13.28 -22.98
CA GLU A 117 -2.77 14.63 -22.67
C GLU A 117 -4.19 14.86 -23.17
N TYR A 118 -5.06 15.36 -22.30
CA TYR A 118 -6.40 15.73 -22.67
C TYR A 118 -6.45 17.23 -22.92
N VAL A 119 -6.67 17.63 -24.15
CA VAL A 119 -6.86 19.03 -24.54
C VAL A 119 -8.35 19.25 -24.76
N SER A 120 -8.97 20.19 -23.99
CA SER A 120 -10.34 20.59 -24.29
C SER A 120 -10.34 21.39 -25.61
N ILE A 121 -11.18 20.98 -26.54
CA ILE A 121 -11.43 21.75 -27.76
C ILE A 121 -12.64 22.61 -27.43
N ASP A 122 -12.38 23.91 -27.11
CA ASP A 122 -13.42 24.91 -26.97
C ASP A 122 -13.99 25.29 -28.37
#